data_596773305f3630de544d352058bf61a9
#
_entry.id   596773305f3630de544d352058bf61a9
#
_cell.length_a   1.000
_cell.length_b   1.000
_cell.length_c   1.000
_cell.angle_alpha   90.00
_cell.angle_beta   90.00
_cell.angle_gamma   90.00
#
_symmetry.space_group_name_H-M   'P 1'
#
loop_
_entity.id
_entity.type
_entity.pdbx_description
1 polymer ?
#
loop_
_entity_poly.entity_id
_entity_poly.type
_entity_poly.pdbx_seq_one_letter_code
_entity_poly.pdbx_strand_id
1 'polypeptide(L)'
;MKTSESDVVISLSPSKIVKIMKDPVKSAKAVSLVYTNDRESDGITRRKRGKKYVYYYGDERIKDQEEIQRINKLAIPPAWENVWICGLQNGHLQATGIDAKKRKQYRYHPIWNALRNHTKFYRMLQFGYALPQIRLNLEKDLSLKTLEKRKVLAVVVSLMERTNIRIGNNVYEKLYGSFGLTTLKDKHVNIKGQKINFSFKGKKGIYHDIDLKNAKLAKAVQNCKDIPGKELFQYYDEDGKRHAVDSGMVNEYIKEISGDDFTAKDFRTWS
;
A
#
# COMPACT_ATOMS: atom_id res chain seq x y z
N MET A 1 21.69 -1.71 25.26
CA MET A 1 21.45 -2.84 24.34
C MET A 1 20.27 -2.48 23.43
N LYS A 2 20.45 -2.42 22.12
CA LYS A 2 19.35 -2.29 21.18
C LYS A 2 18.70 -3.68 21.11
N THR A 3 17.54 -3.86 21.72
CA THR A 3 16.69 -5.02 21.40
C THR A 3 16.34 -4.88 19.90
N SER A 4 16.84 -5.77 19.08
CA SER A 4 16.49 -5.81 17.67
C SER A 4 15.01 -6.19 17.55
N GLU A 5 14.30 -5.65 16.55
CA GLU A 5 12.90 -6.01 16.26
C GLU A 5 12.70 -7.53 16.04
N SER A 6 13.79 -8.29 15.87
CA SER A 6 13.81 -9.74 15.66
C SER A 6 13.55 -10.57 16.91
N ASP A 7 13.58 -10.00 18.12
CA ASP A 7 13.52 -10.78 19.37
C ASP A 7 12.11 -10.90 19.97
N VAL A 8 11.09 -10.34 19.33
CA VAL A 8 9.71 -10.45 19.78
C VAL A 8 9.06 -11.71 19.21
N VAL A 9 8.99 -12.77 20.01
CA VAL A 9 8.31 -14.01 19.63
C VAL A 9 6.80 -13.88 19.82
N ILE A 10 6.04 -14.04 18.73
CA ILE A 10 4.57 -14.07 18.77
C ILE A 10 4.11 -15.53 18.91
N SER A 11 3.62 -15.89 20.09
CA SER A 11 3.12 -17.24 20.41
C SER A 11 1.60 -17.37 20.10
N LEU A 12 1.23 -17.23 18.82
CA LEU A 12 -0.14 -17.42 18.37
C LEU A 12 -0.22 -18.59 17.39
N SER A 13 -1.25 -19.44 17.55
CA SER A 13 -1.48 -20.54 16.58
C SER A 13 -1.87 -20.00 15.20
N PRO A 14 -1.56 -20.72 14.11
CA PRO A 14 -1.94 -20.34 12.75
C PRO A 14 -3.44 -20.04 12.58
N SER A 15 -4.29 -20.88 13.16
CA SER A 15 -5.75 -20.70 13.11
C SER A 15 -6.22 -19.43 13.82
N LYS A 16 -5.59 -19.04 14.93
CA LYS A 16 -5.88 -17.80 15.65
C LYS A 16 -5.43 -16.59 14.82
N ILE A 17 -4.26 -16.65 14.18
CA ILE A 17 -3.74 -15.57 13.33
C ILE A 17 -4.70 -15.30 12.18
N VAL A 18 -5.15 -16.33 11.47
CA VAL A 18 -6.10 -16.19 10.35
C VAL A 18 -7.41 -15.51 10.79
N LYS A 19 -7.91 -15.86 11.98
CA LYS A 19 -9.15 -15.27 12.54
C LYS A 19 -9.02 -13.78 12.87
N ILE A 20 -7.86 -13.36 13.38
CA ILE A 20 -7.67 -11.98 13.87
C ILE A 20 -7.10 -11.03 12.81
N MET A 21 -6.41 -11.51 11.78
CA MET A 21 -5.63 -10.66 10.87
C MET A 21 -6.49 -9.69 10.03
N LYS A 22 -7.79 -9.95 9.88
CA LYS A 22 -8.75 -9.07 9.20
C LYS A 22 -9.33 -7.99 10.12
N ASP A 23 -9.14 -8.11 11.44
CA ASP A 23 -9.67 -7.20 12.46
C ASP A 23 -8.52 -6.60 13.27
N PRO A 24 -8.15 -5.32 13.04
CA PRO A 24 -7.01 -4.71 13.74
C PRO A 24 -7.22 -4.56 15.23
N VAL A 25 -8.47 -4.41 15.72
CA VAL A 25 -8.76 -4.31 17.16
C VAL A 25 -8.54 -5.66 17.84
N LYS A 26 -9.08 -6.75 17.24
CA LYS A 26 -8.82 -8.11 17.73
C LYS A 26 -7.35 -8.48 17.64
N SER A 27 -6.66 -8.03 16.59
CA SER A 27 -5.22 -8.23 16.42
C SER A 27 -4.42 -7.59 17.57
N ALA A 28 -4.71 -6.33 17.91
CA ALA A 28 -4.06 -5.64 19.03
C ALA A 28 -4.33 -6.37 20.35
N LYS A 29 -5.59 -6.68 20.65
CA LYS A 29 -5.99 -7.39 21.87
C LYS A 29 -5.31 -8.76 22.01
N ALA A 30 -5.13 -9.48 20.91
CA ALA A 30 -4.50 -10.81 20.92
C ALA A 30 -3.03 -10.81 21.35
N VAL A 31 -2.37 -9.66 21.33
CA VAL A 31 -0.98 -9.44 21.77
C VAL A 31 -0.89 -8.44 22.93
N SER A 32 -1.95 -8.30 23.71
CA SER A 32 -2.04 -7.42 24.89
C SER A 32 -1.79 -5.93 24.58
N LEU A 33 -2.08 -5.50 23.35
CA LEU A 33 -2.05 -4.10 22.96
C LEU A 33 -3.46 -3.50 22.89
N VAL A 34 -3.53 -2.18 23.05
CA VAL A 34 -4.73 -1.38 22.82
C VAL A 34 -4.67 -0.79 21.42
N TYR A 35 -5.74 -0.95 20.66
CA TYR A 35 -5.84 -0.29 19.35
C TYR A 35 -6.14 1.19 19.56
N THR A 36 -5.25 2.08 19.15
CA THR A 36 -5.32 3.52 19.36
C THR A 36 -5.35 4.26 18.02
N ASN A 37 -5.98 5.44 18.00
CA ASN A 37 -6.12 6.27 16.81
C ASN A 37 -5.79 7.73 17.19
N ASP A 38 -4.89 8.38 16.48
CA ASP A 38 -4.47 9.75 16.70
C ASP A 38 -5.53 10.82 16.37
N ARG A 39 -6.70 10.42 15.84
CA ARG A 39 -7.85 11.28 15.59
C ARG A 39 -8.90 11.25 16.67
N GLU A 40 -8.96 10.14 17.39
CA GLU A 40 -10.02 9.82 18.36
C GLU A 40 -9.50 9.73 19.79
N SER A 41 -8.18 9.62 19.94
CA SER A 41 -7.54 9.49 21.26
C SER A 41 -6.75 10.75 21.59
N ASP A 42 -6.97 11.29 22.77
CA ASP A 42 -6.10 12.30 23.32
C ASP A 42 -4.67 11.78 23.39
N GLY A 43 -3.71 12.68 23.20
CA GLY A 43 -2.30 12.31 23.14
C GLY A 43 -1.38 13.42 23.58
N ILE A 44 -0.13 13.04 23.72
CA ILE A 44 0.95 13.94 24.09
C ILE A 44 1.42 14.70 22.84
N THR A 45 1.56 16.00 22.92
CA THR A 45 2.10 16.86 21.88
C THR A 45 3.55 17.20 22.14
N ARG A 46 4.35 17.34 21.09
CA ARG A 46 5.76 17.74 21.15
C ARG A 46 5.91 19.20 20.70
N ARG A 47 6.45 20.06 21.57
CA ARG A 47 6.75 21.47 21.25
C ARG A 47 8.26 21.71 21.32
N LYS A 48 8.82 22.47 20.36
CA LYS A 48 10.24 22.83 20.34
C LYS A 48 10.48 24.02 21.28
N ARG A 49 11.50 23.89 22.15
CA ARG A 49 11.94 25.00 23.04
C ARG A 49 13.46 25.13 22.94
N GLY A 50 13.91 26.12 22.14
CA GLY A 50 15.33 26.26 21.82
C GLY A 50 15.86 25.05 21.06
N LYS A 51 16.90 24.39 21.58
CA LYS A 51 17.51 23.18 21.02
C LYS A 51 16.87 21.86 21.51
N LYS A 52 15.92 21.93 22.47
CA LYS A 52 15.29 20.77 23.10
C LYS A 52 13.81 20.66 22.74
N TYR A 53 13.23 19.49 22.97
CA TYR A 53 11.80 19.26 22.89
C TYR A 53 11.20 19.15 24.29
N VAL A 54 9.99 19.65 24.43
CA VAL A 54 9.15 19.53 25.64
C VAL A 54 7.82 18.91 25.22
N TYR A 55 7.21 18.18 26.15
CA TYR A 55 6.02 17.38 25.91
C TYR A 55 4.87 17.88 26.76
N TYR A 56 3.67 17.87 26.20
CA TYR A 56 2.45 18.34 26.86
C TYR A 56 1.33 17.34 26.67
N TYR A 57 0.56 17.12 27.72
CA TYR A 57 -0.75 16.45 27.65
C TYR A 57 -1.82 17.53 27.86
N GLY A 58 -2.60 17.82 26.82
CA GLY A 58 -3.39 19.05 26.81
C GLY A 58 -2.49 20.28 26.96
N ASP A 59 -2.75 21.11 27.99
CA ASP A 59 -1.92 22.28 28.32
C ASP A 59 -0.91 22.00 29.45
N GLU A 60 -0.94 20.83 30.07
CA GLU A 60 -0.02 20.47 31.14
C GLU A 60 1.31 19.95 30.58
N ARG A 61 2.41 20.55 31.05
CA ARG A 61 3.74 20.09 30.70
C ARG A 61 4.08 18.80 31.43
N ILE A 62 4.49 17.79 30.71
CA ILE A 62 4.98 16.53 31.28
C ILE A 62 6.34 16.77 31.94
N LYS A 63 6.43 16.47 33.22
CA LYS A 63 7.66 16.58 34.05
C LYS A 63 8.15 15.19 34.46
N ASP A 64 7.32 14.18 34.39
CA ASP A 64 7.65 12.80 34.73
C ASP A 64 8.80 12.29 33.86
N GLN A 65 9.88 11.89 34.52
CA GLN A 65 11.11 11.47 33.88
C GLN A 65 10.96 10.09 33.19
N GLU A 66 10.15 9.20 33.74
CA GLU A 66 9.89 7.88 33.14
C GLU A 66 9.15 8.03 31.83
N GLU A 67 8.13 8.88 31.82
CA GLU A 67 7.35 9.16 30.60
C GLU A 67 8.22 9.86 29.52
N ILE A 68 9.05 10.83 29.93
CA ILE A 68 10.01 11.49 29.02
C ILE A 68 11.01 10.49 28.45
N GLN A 69 11.51 9.54 29.25
CA GLN A 69 12.40 8.49 28.79
C GLN A 69 11.70 7.54 27.81
N ARG A 70 10.43 7.15 28.10
CA ARG A 70 9.61 6.37 27.18
C ARG A 70 9.48 7.05 25.82
N ILE A 71 9.11 8.33 25.81
CA ILE A 71 8.96 9.12 24.59
C ILE A 71 10.29 9.21 23.82
N ASN A 72 11.40 9.44 24.51
CA ASN A 72 12.72 9.53 23.88
C ASN A 72 13.12 8.18 23.21
N LYS A 73 12.76 7.04 23.81
CA LYS A 73 12.98 5.70 23.23
C LYS A 73 12.22 5.49 21.91
N LEU A 74 11.12 6.22 21.65
CA LEU A 74 10.40 6.15 20.38
C LEU A 74 11.24 6.68 19.21
N ALA A 75 12.35 7.41 19.48
CA ALA A 75 13.25 7.97 18.48
C ALA A 75 12.50 8.73 17.37
N ILE A 76 11.59 9.62 17.77
CA ILE A 76 10.79 10.43 16.82
C ILE A 76 11.72 11.41 16.12
N PRO A 77 11.81 11.39 14.77
CA PRO A 77 12.72 12.27 14.05
C PRO A 77 12.48 13.75 14.38
N PRO A 78 13.55 14.55 14.56
CA PRO A 78 13.45 15.98 14.83
C PRO A 78 12.67 16.75 13.74
N ALA A 79 12.81 16.33 12.49
CA ALA A 79 12.15 16.95 11.34
C ALA A 79 10.64 16.68 11.23
N TRP A 80 10.06 15.88 12.13
CA TRP A 80 8.60 15.68 12.12
C TRP A 80 7.90 16.87 12.77
N GLU A 81 6.85 17.35 12.11
CA GLU A 81 5.92 18.39 12.60
C GLU A 81 4.61 17.74 13.07
N ASN A 82 3.80 18.49 13.83
CA ASN A 82 2.49 18.06 14.33
C ASN A 82 2.52 16.66 14.94
N VAL A 83 3.47 16.45 15.87
CA VAL A 83 3.69 15.15 16.49
C VAL A 83 2.63 14.90 17.55
N TRP A 84 1.90 13.78 17.37
CA TRP A 84 1.06 13.16 18.38
C TRP A 84 1.76 11.92 18.93
N ILE A 85 1.71 11.73 20.25
CA ILE A 85 2.29 10.57 20.95
C ILE A 85 1.23 9.95 21.83
N CYS A 86 1.07 8.65 21.74
CA CYS A 86 0.11 7.90 22.55
C CYS A 86 0.48 7.98 24.03
N GLY A 87 -0.51 8.30 24.89
CA GLY A 87 -0.33 8.26 26.34
C GLY A 87 -0.26 6.85 26.92
N LEU A 88 -0.73 5.83 26.16
CA LEU A 88 -0.69 4.45 26.62
C LEU A 88 0.61 3.77 26.19
N GLN A 89 1.30 3.16 27.16
CA GLN A 89 2.53 2.40 26.93
C GLN A 89 2.29 1.21 25.98
N ASN A 90 1.13 0.55 26.11
CA ASN A 90 0.71 -0.57 25.30
C ASN A 90 -0.20 -0.18 24.11
N GLY A 91 -0.23 1.09 23.71
CA GLY A 91 -0.92 1.50 22.48
C GLY A 91 -0.24 0.90 21.25
N HIS A 92 -1.00 0.32 20.30
CA HIS A 92 -0.39 -0.26 19.08
C HIS A 92 0.28 0.79 18.21
N LEU A 93 -0.29 2.00 18.15
CA LEU A 93 0.27 3.18 17.52
C LEU A 93 0.87 4.08 18.60
N GLN A 94 2.19 4.23 18.61
CA GLN A 94 2.93 4.94 19.62
C GLN A 94 3.14 6.42 19.32
N ALA A 95 3.33 6.78 18.05
CA ALA A 95 3.36 8.17 17.63
C ALA A 95 3.04 8.34 16.14
N THR A 96 2.56 9.53 15.78
CA THR A 96 2.45 10.01 14.39
C THR A 96 3.10 11.38 14.26
N GLY A 97 3.36 11.80 13.03
CA GLY A 97 3.87 13.12 12.71
C GLY A 97 3.97 13.35 11.21
N ILE A 98 4.24 14.57 10.80
CA ILE A 98 4.37 14.96 9.39
C ILE A 98 5.85 15.15 9.06
N ASP A 99 6.37 14.42 8.06
CA ASP A 99 7.76 14.55 7.63
C ASP A 99 8.00 15.83 6.79
N ALA A 100 9.28 16.12 6.49
CA ALA A 100 9.66 17.26 5.66
C ALA A 100 9.05 17.27 4.24
N LYS A 101 8.54 16.12 3.76
CA LYS A 101 7.82 15.99 2.49
C LYS A 101 6.30 16.06 2.67
N LYS A 102 5.83 16.56 3.80
CA LYS A 102 4.40 16.69 4.17
C LYS A 102 3.64 15.37 4.16
N ARG A 103 4.31 14.25 4.44
CA ARG A 103 3.70 12.92 4.52
C ARG A 103 3.51 12.53 5.97
N LYS A 104 2.34 11.97 6.31
CA LYS A 104 2.09 11.41 7.64
C LYS A 104 2.95 10.16 7.84
N GLN A 105 3.66 10.12 8.95
CA GLN A 105 4.55 9.05 9.37
C GLN A 105 4.04 8.45 10.68
N TYR A 106 4.42 7.20 10.96
CA TYR A 106 3.91 6.41 12.07
C TYR A 106 5.04 5.71 12.82
N ARG A 107 4.92 5.64 14.15
CA ARG A 107 5.71 4.78 15.03
C ARG A 107 4.79 3.79 15.70
N TYR A 108 4.95 2.53 15.39
CA TYR A 108 4.17 1.46 15.99
C TYR A 108 4.92 0.80 17.13
N HIS A 109 4.17 0.17 18.04
CA HIS A 109 4.71 -0.67 19.09
C HIS A 109 5.52 -1.85 18.49
N PRO A 110 6.67 -2.26 19.06
CA PRO A 110 7.47 -3.37 18.51
C PRO A 110 6.67 -4.68 18.35
N ILE A 111 5.86 -5.04 19.36
CA ILE A 111 4.99 -6.22 19.28
C ILE A 111 3.98 -6.12 18.12
N TRP A 112 3.45 -4.92 17.85
CA TRP A 112 2.57 -4.71 16.69
C TRP A 112 3.29 -4.94 15.35
N ASN A 113 4.53 -4.46 15.22
CA ASN A 113 5.33 -4.70 14.03
C ASN A 113 5.61 -6.19 13.85
N ALA A 114 5.99 -6.90 14.92
CA ALA A 114 6.21 -8.34 14.89
C ALA A 114 4.94 -9.09 14.47
N LEU A 115 3.79 -8.77 15.06
CA LEU A 115 2.51 -9.38 14.69
C LEU A 115 2.18 -9.13 13.21
N ARG A 116 2.35 -7.90 12.72
CA ARG A 116 2.10 -7.56 11.31
C ARG A 116 3.03 -8.29 10.36
N ASN A 117 4.29 -8.48 10.71
CA ASN A 117 5.21 -9.28 9.91
C ASN A 117 4.79 -10.75 9.88
N HIS A 118 4.34 -11.29 11.02
CA HIS A 118 3.84 -12.65 11.13
C HIS A 118 2.54 -12.86 10.33
N THR A 119 1.57 -11.98 10.49
CA THR A 119 0.29 -12.04 9.74
C THR A 119 0.49 -11.86 8.23
N LYS A 120 1.49 -11.08 7.80
CA LYS A 120 1.86 -10.93 6.39
C LYS A 120 2.18 -12.28 5.74
N PHE A 121 2.87 -13.16 6.46
CA PHE A 121 3.26 -14.47 5.94
C PHE A 121 2.02 -15.35 5.66
N TYR A 122 1.07 -15.38 6.60
CA TYR A 122 -0.19 -16.12 6.41
C TYR A 122 -1.03 -15.55 5.29
N ARG A 123 -1.09 -14.23 5.16
CA ARG A 123 -1.79 -13.57 4.06
C ARG A 123 -1.18 -13.93 2.70
N MET A 124 0.15 -14.00 2.61
CA MET A 124 0.84 -14.44 1.39
C MET A 124 0.50 -15.89 1.03
N LEU A 125 0.44 -16.79 2.01
CA LEU A 125 0.05 -18.19 1.78
C LEU A 125 -1.39 -18.25 1.23
N GLN A 126 -2.33 -17.52 1.83
CA GLN A 126 -3.71 -17.45 1.34
C GLN A 126 -3.78 -16.85 -0.07
N PHE A 127 -3.00 -15.83 -0.35
CA PHE A 127 -2.90 -15.25 -1.69
C PHE A 127 -2.39 -16.29 -2.71
N GLY A 128 -1.36 -17.07 -2.34
CA GLY A 128 -0.85 -18.16 -3.17
C GLY A 128 -1.92 -19.18 -3.53
N TYR A 129 -2.78 -19.57 -2.58
CA TYR A 129 -3.91 -20.46 -2.84
C TYR A 129 -4.98 -19.82 -3.73
N ALA A 130 -5.16 -18.52 -3.70
CA ALA A 130 -6.13 -17.81 -4.55
C ALA A 130 -5.60 -17.56 -5.98
N LEU A 131 -4.29 -17.58 -6.22
CA LEU A 131 -3.68 -17.27 -7.51
C LEU A 131 -4.20 -18.10 -8.69
N PRO A 132 -4.41 -19.43 -8.60
CA PRO A 132 -4.97 -20.21 -9.71
C PRO A 132 -6.33 -19.68 -10.14
N GLN A 133 -7.22 -19.38 -9.19
CA GLN A 133 -8.55 -18.84 -9.48
C GLN A 133 -8.49 -17.44 -10.08
N ILE A 134 -7.61 -16.58 -9.54
CA ILE A 134 -7.35 -15.24 -10.08
C ILE A 134 -6.93 -15.35 -11.55
N ARG A 135 -5.97 -16.22 -11.88
CA ARG A 135 -5.46 -16.42 -13.24
C ARG A 135 -6.53 -16.92 -14.20
N LEU A 136 -7.38 -17.85 -13.77
CA LEU A 136 -8.51 -18.33 -14.58
C LEU A 136 -9.47 -17.18 -14.92
N ASN A 137 -9.82 -16.35 -13.94
CA ASN A 137 -10.69 -15.20 -14.16
C ASN A 137 -10.03 -14.16 -15.08
N LEU A 138 -8.72 -13.89 -14.90
CA LEU A 138 -7.97 -13.02 -15.79
C LEU A 138 -7.99 -13.51 -17.25
N GLU A 139 -7.75 -14.81 -17.48
CA GLU A 139 -7.77 -15.39 -18.83
C GLU A 139 -9.15 -15.31 -19.48
N LYS A 140 -10.22 -15.55 -18.72
CA LYS A 140 -11.60 -15.36 -19.15
C LYS A 140 -11.85 -13.92 -19.60
N ASP A 141 -11.52 -12.95 -18.75
CA ASP A 141 -11.81 -11.53 -18.97
C ASP A 141 -10.93 -10.94 -20.09
N LEU A 142 -9.67 -11.39 -20.23
CA LEU A 142 -8.81 -11.06 -21.37
C LEU A 142 -9.34 -11.57 -22.71
N SER A 143 -10.21 -12.60 -22.69
CA SER A 143 -10.79 -13.20 -23.90
C SER A 143 -12.07 -12.49 -24.39
N LEU A 144 -12.60 -11.52 -23.63
CA LEU A 144 -13.73 -10.68 -24.04
C LEU A 144 -13.44 -10.02 -25.40
N LYS A 145 -14.49 -9.94 -26.24
CA LYS A 145 -14.32 -9.38 -27.61
C LYS A 145 -14.10 -7.85 -27.58
N THR A 146 -14.88 -7.16 -26.75
CA THR A 146 -14.89 -5.71 -26.62
C THR A 146 -13.87 -5.21 -25.59
N LEU A 147 -13.40 -3.97 -25.72
CA LEU A 147 -12.48 -3.34 -24.79
C LEU A 147 -13.29 -2.61 -23.69
N GLU A 148 -14.11 -3.37 -22.98
CA GLU A 148 -14.90 -2.90 -21.86
C GLU A 148 -14.09 -2.81 -20.56
N LYS A 149 -14.62 -2.14 -19.54
CA LYS A 149 -13.99 -1.93 -18.23
C LYS A 149 -13.33 -3.21 -17.69
N ARG A 150 -14.05 -4.33 -17.71
CA ARG A 150 -13.61 -5.61 -17.16
C ARG A 150 -12.36 -6.14 -17.86
N LYS A 151 -12.32 -6.08 -19.19
CA LYS A 151 -11.15 -6.50 -19.98
C LYS A 151 -9.93 -5.61 -19.71
N VAL A 152 -10.12 -4.29 -19.63
CA VAL A 152 -9.01 -3.36 -19.36
C VAL A 152 -8.45 -3.59 -17.95
N LEU A 153 -9.29 -3.85 -16.95
CA LEU A 153 -8.86 -4.22 -15.60
C LEU A 153 -8.06 -5.53 -15.60
N ALA A 154 -8.51 -6.54 -16.36
CA ALA A 154 -7.77 -7.79 -16.52
C ALA A 154 -6.40 -7.58 -17.17
N VAL A 155 -6.28 -6.69 -18.17
CA VAL A 155 -5.00 -6.31 -18.77
C VAL A 155 -4.08 -5.68 -17.71
N VAL A 156 -4.57 -4.71 -16.94
CA VAL A 156 -3.78 -4.02 -15.90
C VAL A 156 -3.27 -5.01 -14.84
N VAL A 157 -4.12 -5.91 -14.33
CA VAL A 157 -3.74 -6.90 -13.32
C VAL A 157 -2.75 -7.94 -13.89
N SER A 158 -2.96 -8.40 -15.13
CA SER A 158 -2.04 -9.34 -15.80
C SER A 158 -0.66 -8.72 -16.05
N LEU A 159 -0.61 -7.43 -16.40
CA LEU A 159 0.65 -6.69 -16.51
C LEU A 159 1.32 -6.55 -15.15
N MET A 160 0.56 -6.20 -14.11
CA MET A 160 1.10 -6.07 -12.75
C MET A 160 1.73 -7.37 -12.26
N GLU A 161 1.07 -8.51 -12.47
CA GLU A 161 1.59 -9.83 -12.09
C GLU A 161 2.91 -10.15 -12.79
N ARG A 162 3.02 -9.85 -14.10
CA ARG A 162 4.16 -10.25 -14.92
C ARG A 162 5.33 -9.28 -14.90
N THR A 163 5.10 -8.02 -14.54
CA THR A 163 6.12 -6.96 -14.61
C THR A 163 6.49 -6.39 -13.25
N ASN A 164 5.72 -6.69 -12.22
CA ASN A 164 5.86 -6.09 -10.89
C ASN A 164 5.76 -4.55 -10.87
N ILE A 165 5.23 -3.93 -11.94
CA ILE A 165 4.97 -2.50 -11.97
C ILE A 165 3.90 -2.16 -10.93
N ARG A 166 4.13 -1.10 -10.16
CA ARG A 166 3.15 -0.63 -9.16
C ARG A 166 1.89 -0.12 -9.83
N ILE A 167 0.77 -0.28 -9.15
CA ILE A 167 -0.54 0.15 -9.68
C ILE A 167 -0.58 1.64 -10.05
N GLY A 168 0.07 2.51 -9.31
CA GLY A 168 0.03 3.95 -9.55
C GLY A 168 -0.98 4.69 -8.65
N ASN A 169 -0.88 6.01 -8.64
CA ASN A 169 -1.81 6.90 -7.95
C ASN A 169 -1.65 8.33 -8.50
N ASN A 170 -2.76 8.97 -8.87
CA ASN A 170 -2.79 10.30 -9.49
C ASN A 170 -2.20 11.40 -8.60
N VAL A 171 -2.28 11.27 -7.26
CA VAL A 171 -1.67 12.21 -6.32
C VAL A 171 -0.15 12.18 -6.43
N TYR A 172 0.44 10.98 -6.49
CA TYR A 172 1.90 10.83 -6.64
C TYR A 172 2.39 11.23 -8.04
N GLU A 173 1.58 11.03 -9.08
CA GLU A 173 1.88 11.55 -10.42
C GLU A 173 1.99 13.06 -10.39
N LYS A 174 0.97 13.76 -9.85
CA LYS A 174 0.94 15.23 -9.78
C LYS A 174 2.05 15.83 -8.91
N LEU A 175 2.32 15.23 -7.74
CA LEU A 175 3.28 15.78 -6.78
C LEU A 175 4.74 15.45 -7.11
N TYR A 176 5.01 14.30 -7.72
CA TYR A 176 6.39 13.79 -7.86
C TYR A 176 6.76 13.37 -9.29
N GLY A 177 5.86 13.46 -10.24
CA GLY A 177 6.06 12.97 -11.59
C GLY A 177 6.41 11.47 -11.61
N SER A 178 5.82 10.68 -10.69
CA SER A 178 6.07 9.24 -10.55
C SER A 178 4.87 8.46 -11.04
N PHE A 179 5.12 7.50 -11.93
CA PHE A 179 4.09 6.74 -12.63
C PHE A 179 3.97 5.30 -12.11
N GLY A 180 2.83 4.69 -12.38
CA GLY A 180 2.52 3.27 -12.24
C GLY A 180 1.41 2.92 -13.22
N LEU A 181 0.97 1.65 -13.28
CA LEU A 181 0.09 1.16 -14.34
C LEU A 181 -1.09 2.08 -14.65
N THR A 182 -1.87 2.49 -13.65
CA THR A 182 -3.05 3.35 -13.86
C THR A 182 -2.74 4.80 -14.22
N THR A 183 -1.47 5.21 -14.17
CA THR A 183 -1.02 6.57 -14.50
C THR A 183 -0.02 6.61 -15.64
N LEU A 184 0.28 5.44 -16.28
CA LEU A 184 1.08 5.41 -17.49
C LEU A 184 0.40 6.20 -18.62
N LYS A 185 1.22 6.79 -19.47
CA LYS A 185 0.81 7.51 -20.68
C LYS A 185 1.32 6.75 -21.91
N ASP A 186 0.79 7.04 -23.08
CA ASP A 186 1.22 6.42 -24.35
C ASP A 186 2.71 6.48 -24.59
N LYS A 187 3.35 7.60 -24.25
CA LYS A 187 4.80 7.79 -24.38
C LYS A 187 5.65 6.85 -23.52
N HIS A 188 5.07 6.23 -22.51
CA HIS A 188 5.76 5.31 -21.60
C HIS A 188 5.76 3.86 -22.11
N VAL A 189 5.08 3.60 -23.24
CA VAL A 189 4.92 2.26 -23.79
C VAL A 189 5.27 2.21 -25.27
N ASN A 190 6.14 1.28 -25.61
CA ASN A 190 6.48 0.95 -26.99
C ASN A 190 6.12 -0.52 -27.26
N ILE A 191 5.41 -0.77 -28.37
CA ILE A 191 4.97 -2.11 -28.75
C ILE A 191 5.56 -2.45 -30.13
N LYS A 192 6.26 -3.60 -30.21
CA LYS A 192 6.80 -4.14 -31.44
C LYS A 192 6.43 -5.62 -31.56
N GLY A 193 5.43 -5.93 -32.38
CA GLY A 193 4.89 -7.27 -32.51
C GLY A 193 4.36 -7.81 -31.18
N GLN A 194 4.99 -8.84 -30.63
CA GLN A 194 4.61 -9.45 -29.34
C GLN A 194 5.34 -8.84 -28.14
N LYS A 195 6.25 -7.90 -28.34
CA LYS A 195 7.07 -7.31 -27.31
C LYS A 195 6.48 -5.96 -26.88
N ILE A 196 6.30 -5.79 -25.58
CA ILE A 196 5.92 -4.53 -24.93
C ILE A 196 7.12 -4.06 -24.12
N ASN A 197 7.53 -2.82 -24.33
CA ASN A 197 8.53 -2.17 -23.47
C ASN A 197 7.87 -1.04 -22.69
N PHE A 198 8.06 -1.02 -21.39
CA PHE A 198 7.61 0.03 -20.49
C PHE A 198 8.82 0.84 -20.00
N SER A 199 8.86 2.14 -20.33
CA SER A 199 9.94 3.03 -19.94
C SER A 199 9.37 4.28 -19.23
N PHE A 200 9.58 4.38 -17.91
CA PHE A 200 8.99 5.45 -17.12
C PHE A 200 9.69 5.67 -15.78
N LYS A 201 9.47 6.84 -15.18
CA LYS A 201 9.94 7.20 -13.84
C LYS A 201 8.96 6.71 -12.78
N GLY A 202 9.36 5.75 -11.94
CA GLY A 202 8.55 5.18 -10.87
C GLY A 202 8.77 5.82 -9.51
N LYS A 203 8.32 5.09 -8.47
CA LYS A 203 8.42 5.54 -7.06
C LYS A 203 9.85 5.88 -6.67
N LYS A 204 10.03 6.97 -5.92
CA LYS A 204 11.33 7.54 -5.48
C LYS A 204 12.19 8.06 -6.64
N GLY A 205 11.61 8.27 -7.81
CA GLY A 205 12.34 8.78 -8.97
C GLY A 205 13.16 7.73 -9.72
N ILE A 206 13.00 6.44 -9.39
CA ILE A 206 13.73 5.34 -10.05
C ILE A 206 13.16 5.17 -11.45
N TYR A 207 14.03 5.14 -12.44
CA TYR A 207 13.68 4.80 -13.81
C TYR A 207 13.48 3.30 -13.98
N HIS A 208 12.39 2.94 -14.62
CA HIS A 208 12.05 1.57 -14.99
C HIS A 208 12.13 1.44 -16.51
N ASP A 209 12.79 0.37 -16.98
CA ASP A 209 12.80 -0.07 -18.36
C ASP A 209 12.53 -1.59 -18.35
N ILE A 210 11.32 -1.98 -18.73
CA ILE A 210 10.80 -3.33 -18.51
C ILE A 210 10.25 -3.88 -19.80
N ASP A 211 10.80 -5.01 -20.24
CA ASP A 211 10.34 -5.75 -21.41
C ASP A 211 9.43 -6.89 -21.02
N LEU A 212 8.33 -7.07 -21.74
CA LEU A 212 7.41 -8.20 -21.64
C LEU A 212 7.12 -8.75 -23.04
N LYS A 213 7.34 -10.04 -23.24
CA LYS A 213 6.96 -10.75 -24.49
C LYS A 213 5.66 -11.53 -24.26
N ASN A 214 4.55 -11.04 -24.81
CA ASN A 214 3.25 -11.70 -24.76
C ASN A 214 2.31 -11.14 -25.85
N ALA A 215 1.95 -11.95 -26.83
CA ALA A 215 1.15 -11.51 -27.98
C ALA A 215 -0.26 -11.02 -27.57
N LYS A 216 -0.95 -11.74 -26.66
CA LYS A 216 -2.30 -11.39 -26.20
C LYS A 216 -2.31 -10.05 -25.47
N LEU A 217 -1.36 -9.84 -24.56
CA LEU A 217 -1.23 -8.58 -23.85
C LEU A 217 -0.75 -7.44 -24.74
N ALA A 218 0.17 -7.69 -25.68
CA ALA A 218 0.63 -6.67 -26.63
C ALA A 218 -0.53 -6.13 -27.47
N LYS A 219 -1.37 -7.02 -28.00
CA LYS A 219 -2.60 -6.63 -28.72
C LYS A 219 -3.57 -5.85 -27.83
N ALA A 220 -3.79 -6.30 -26.61
CA ALA A 220 -4.71 -5.63 -25.68
C ALA A 220 -4.21 -4.24 -25.26
N VAL A 221 -2.91 -4.09 -24.98
CA VAL A 221 -2.28 -2.79 -24.67
C VAL A 221 -2.32 -1.84 -25.88
N GLN A 222 -2.10 -2.37 -27.10
CA GLN A 222 -2.25 -1.57 -28.32
C GLN A 222 -3.68 -1.03 -28.46
N ASN A 223 -4.69 -1.87 -28.27
CA ASN A 223 -6.08 -1.43 -28.32
C ASN A 223 -6.40 -0.37 -27.25
N CYS A 224 -5.81 -0.46 -26.04
CA CYS A 224 -5.94 0.59 -25.03
C CYS A 224 -5.28 1.90 -25.48
N LYS A 225 -4.11 1.81 -26.12
CA LYS A 225 -3.37 2.96 -26.64
C LYS A 225 -4.12 3.69 -27.77
N ASP A 226 -4.93 2.96 -28.52
CA ASP A 226 -5.72 3.51 -29.62
C ASP A 226 -6.94 4.34 -29.12
N ILE A 227 -7.28 4.26 -27.82
CA ILE A 227 -8.29 5.11 -27.20
C ILE A 227 -7.69 6.51 -26.97
N PRO A 228 -8.26 7.60 -27.54
CA PRO A 228 -7.76 8.96 -27.32
C PRO A 228 -7.78 9.34 -25.85
N GLY A 229 -6.72 9.94 -25.32
CA GLY A 229 -6.68 10.42 -23.92
C GLY A 229 -5.29 10.60 -23.37
N LYS A 230 -5.23 10.93 -22.07
CA LYS A 230 -3.94 11.13 -21.37
C LYS A 230 -3.39 9.83 -20.78
N GLU A 231 -4.27 9.00 -20.26
CA GLU A 231 -3.92 7.74 -19.58
C GLU A 231 -3.92 6.59 -20.60
N LEU A 232 -2.94 5.69 -20.48
CA LEU A 232 -2.82 4.51 -21.32
C LEU A 232 -4.02 3.55 -21.17
N PHE A 233 -4.49 3.34 -19.93
CA PHE A 233 -5.57 2.40 -19.65
C PHE A 233 -6.89 3.12 -19.43
N GLN A 234 -7.72 3.05 -20.47
CA GLN A 234 -9.06 3.65 -20.53
C GLN A 234 -10.04 2.66 -21.12
N TYR A 235 -11.32 2.88 -20.87
CA TYR A 235 -12.43 2.13 -21.46
C TYR A 235 -13.59 3.05 -21.79
N TYR A 236 -14.51 2.59 -22.63
CA TYR A 236 -15.79 3.22 -22.85
C TYR A 236 -16.87 2.52 -22.02
N ASP A 237 -17.75 3.28 -21.38
CA ASP A 237 -18.94 2.74 -20.73
C ASP A 237 -20.06 2.48 -21.76
N GLU A 238 -21.21 2.01 -21.27
CA GLU A 238 -22.39 1.68 -22.09
C GLU A 238 -22.93 2.89 -22.87
N ASP A 239 -22.72 4.10 -22.33
CA ASP A 239 -23.11 5.36 -22.97
C ASP A 239 -22.05 5.89 -23.94
N GLY A 240 -20.98 5.15 -24.17
CA GLY A 240 -19.84 5.55 -25.02
C GLY A 240 -18.95 6.63 -24.41
N LYS A 241 -19.09 6.90 -23.11
CA LYS A 241 -18.26 7.87 -22.41
C LYS A 241 -16.95 7.23 -21.96
N ARG A 242 -15.87 7.96 -22.15
CA ARG A 242 -14.53 7.49 -21.81
C ARG A 242 -14.20 7.69 -20.33
N HIS A 243 -13.63 6.65 -19.72
CA HIS A 243 -13.15 6.64 -18.35
C HIS A 243 -11.74 6.09 -18.24
N ALA A 244 -10.91 6.73 -17.40
CA ALA A 244 -9.60 6.19 -17.04
C ALA A 244 -9.74 5.16 -15.91
N VAL A 245 -8.92 4.11 -15.96
CA VAL A 245 -8.83 3.14 -14.87
C VAL A 245 -8.02 3.73 -13.72
N ASP A 246 -8.56 3.65 -12.49
CA ASP A 246 -7.87 4.06 -11.28
C ASP A 246 -7.49 2.87 -10.38
N SER A 247 -6.71 3.15 -9.33
CA SER A 247 -6.26 2.12 -8.38
C SER A 247 -7.38 1.52 -7.52
N GLY A 248 -8.47 2.26 -7.29
CA GLY A 248 -9.65 1.78 -6.58
C GLY A 248 -10.35 0.69 -7.40
N MET A 249 -10.66 0.98 -8.66
CA MET A 249 -11.28 0.03 -9.60
C MET A 249 -10.47 -1.26 -9.72
N VAL A 250 -9.13 -1.16 -9.78
CA VAL A 250 -8.26 -2.35 -9.86
C VAL A 250 -8.33 -3.18 -8.57
N ASN A 251 -8.33 -2.54 -7.39
CA ASN A 251 -8.44 -3.27 -6.14
C ASN A 251 -9.81 -3.94 -5.98
N GLU A 252 -10.90 -3.29 -6.38
CA GLU A 252 -12.25 -3.88 -6.38
C GLU A 252 -12.33 -5.10 -7.31
N TYR A 253 -11.78 -4.98 -8.50
CA TYR A 253 -11.71 -6.09 -9.44
C TYR A 253 -10.89 -7.27 -8.90
N ILE A 254 -9.73 -7.03 -8.26
CA ILE A 254 -8.93 -8.08 -7.63
C ILE A 254 -9.73 -8.79 -6.53
N LYS A 255 -10.46 -8.05 -5.68
CA LYS A 255 -11.33 -8.63 -4.65
C LYS A 255 -12.40 -9.53 -5.27
N GLU A 256 -13.05 -9.06 -6.31
CA GLU A 256 -14.08 -9.82 -7.02
C GLU A 256 -13.55 -11.13 -7.58
N ILE A 257 -12.45 -11.09 -8.36
CA ILE A 257 -11.91 -12.27 -9.04
C ILE A 257 -11.19 -13.25 -8.11
N SER A 258 -10.75 -12.79 -6.94
CA SER A 258 -10.10 -13.63 -5.92
C SER A 258 -11.08 -14.25 -4.93
N GLY A 259 -12.28 -13.67 -4.79
CA GLY A 259 -13.25 -14.05 -3.77
C GLY A 259 -12.83 -13.69 -2.34
N ASP A 260 -11.77 -12.86 -2.16
CA ASP A 260 -11.27 -12.42 -0.86
C ASP A 260 -10.73 -10.98 -0.93
N ASP A 261 -10.40 -10.39 0.21
CA ASP A 261 -9.96 -8.99 0.36
C ASP A 261 -8.49 -8.76 -0.06
N PHE A 262 -8.09 -9.31 -1.23
CA PHE A 262 -6.79 -9.07 -1.82
C PHE A 262 -6.76 -7.78 -2.63
N THR A 263 -5.55 -7.23 -2.81
CA THR A 263 -5.30 -5.95 -3.48
C THR A 263 -4.03 -6.02 -4.33
N ALA A 264 -3.78 -4.99 -5.11
CA ALA A 264 -2.53 -4.81 -5.87
C ALA A 264 -1.26 -4.91 -5.00
N LYS A 265 -1.37 -4.61 -3.69
CA LYS A 265 -0.25 -4.76 -2.76
C LYS A 265 0.12 -6.22 -2.52
N ASP A 266 -0.86 -7.12 -2.56
CA ASP A 266 -0.62 -8.55 -2.31
C ASP A 266 0.19 -9.17 -3.45
N PHE A 267 -0.08 -8.83 -4.71
CA PHE A 267 0.75 -9.21 -5.85
C PHE A 267 2.21 -8.79 -5.66
N ARG A 268 2.44 -7.55 -5.24
CA ARG A 268 3.80 -7.04 -5.01
C ARG A 268 4.52 -7.65 -3.81
N THR A 269 3.78 -8.21 -2.88
CA THR A 269 4.35 -8.88 -1.70
C THR A 269 4.69 -10.32 -2.02
N TRP A 270 3.94 -10.92 -2.94
CA TRP A 270 4.13 -12.29 -3.43
C TRP A 270 5.34 -12.43 -4.35
N SER A 271 5.59 -11.47 -5.23
CA SER A 271 6.73 -11.41 -6.14
C SER A 271 8.00 -10.93 -5.44
#